data_cc4a2e0aabc578dda6c41fbd1a530f94
#
_entry.id   cc4a2e0aabc578dda6c41fbd1a530f94
#
_cell.length_a   1.000
_cell.length_b   1.000
_cell.length_c   1.000
_cell.angle_alpha   90.00
_cell.angle_beta   90.00
_cell.angle_gamma   90.00
#
_symmetry.space_group_name_H-M   'P 1'
#
loop_
_entity.id
_entity.type
_entity.pdbx_description
1 polymer ?
#
loop_
_entity_poly.entity_id
_entity_poly.type
_entity_poly.pdbx_seq_one_letter_code
_entity_poly.pdbx_strand_id
1 'polypeptide(L)'
;MCVCNRKFFVRVIAILLTMALMLPVVASATTAQPRASAYLDNYNAYVYLPGNGEVRVYFNVEGTNYMDELGTLKIQIYESTDGINWTWKKTFSHDSTPGMLSYNDDYHSGYVSYSGVAGRYYKAYVCVWGGKNGAGDTRYFWTSAKH
;
A
#
# COMPACT_ATOMS: atom_id res chain seq x y z
N MET A 1 2.72 -31.67 65.56
CA MET A 1 1.51 -31.87 64.76
C MET A 1 1.25 -30.55 63.98
N CYS A 2 1.69 -30.50 62.73
CA CYS A 2 1.69 -29.23 61.94
C CYS A 2 0.35 -29.16 61.22
N VAL A 3 -0.55 -28.30 61.63
CA VAL A 3 -1.84 -28.07 60.94
C VAL A 3 -1.55 -27.22 59.74
N CYS A 4 -1.33 -27.89 58.60
CA CYS A 4 -1.15 -27.22 57.32
C CYS A 4 -2.46 -26.49 56.96
N ASN A 5 -2.39 -25.17 56.89
CA ASN A 5 -3.55 -24.28 56.74
C ASN A 5 -4.14 -24.42 55.32
N ARG A 6 -5.06 -25.39 55.18
CA ARG A 6 -5.75 -25.78 53.93
C ARG A 6 -6.38 -24.57 53.20
N LYS A 7 -6.78 -23.54 53.94
CA LYS A 7 -7.38 -22.32 53.37
C LYS A 7 -6.33 -21.41 52.70
N PHE A 8 -5.08 -21.45 53.15
CA PHE A 8 -3.99 -20.69 52.54
C PHE A 8 -3.60 -21.30 51.17
N PHE A 9 -3.53 -22.62 51.09
CA PHE A 9 -3.20 -23.34 49.86
C PHE A 9 -4.24 -23.12 48.78
N VAL A 10 -5.53 -23.16 49.13
CA VAL A 10 -6.63 -22.94 48.18
C VAL A 10 -6.62 -21.49 47.61
N ARG A 11 -6.28 -20.50 48.45
CA ARG A 11 -6.15 -19.09 48.01
C ARG A 11 -4.99 -18.86 47.06
N VAL A 12 -3.84 -19.50 47.32
CA VAL A 12 -2.65 -19.40 46.45
C VAL A 12 -2.92 -20.07 45.08
N ILE A 13 -3.57 -21.21 45.07
CA ILE A 13 -3.95 -21.90 43.81
C ILE A 13 -4.96 -21.06 43.01
N ALA A 14 -5.93 -20.41 43.67
CA ALA A 14 -6.89 -19.56 42.98
C ALA A 14 -6.22 -18.32 42.34
N ILE A 15 -5.25 -17.71 43.01
CA ILE A 15 -4.48 -16.57 42.49
C ILE A 15 -3.60 -16.99 41.29
N LEU A 16 -2.96 -18.15 41.36
CA LEU A 16 -2.17 -18.69 40.24
C LEU A 16 -3.01 -19.05 39.05
N LEU A 17 -4.25 -19.53 39.24
CA LEU A 17 -5.16 -19.87 38.15
C LEU A 17 -5.72 -18.63 37.42
N THR A 18 -5.96 -17.52 38.17
CA THR A 18 -6.40 -16.26 37.56
C THR A 18 -5.30 -15.56 36.81
N MET A 19 -4.02 -15.72 37.20
CA MET A 19 -2.89 -15.14 36.54
C MET A 19 -2.57 -15.84 35.18
N ALA A 20 -2.90 -17.13 35.06
CA ALA A 20 -2.70 -17.91 33.83
C ALA A 20 -3.71 -17.55 32.71
N LEU A 21 -4.85 -16.91 33.05
CA LEU A 21 -5.87 -16.48 32.07
C LEU A 21 -5.59 -15.11 31.42
N MET A 22 -4.55 -14.41 31.85
CA MET A 22 -4.15 -13.09 31.32
C MET A 22 -3.01 -13.18 30.29
N LEU A 23 -2.83 -14.32 29.63
CA LEU A 23 -1.93 -14.37 28.47
C LEU A 23 -2.53 -13.53 27.35
N PRO A 24 -1.86 -12.46 26.90
CA PRO A 24 -2.32 -11.73 25.73
C PRO A 24 -2.31 -12.72 24.55
N VAL A 25 -3.48 -12.97 23.98
CA VAL A 25 -3.56 -13.60 22.66
C VAL A 25 -2.88 -12.61 21.71
N VAL A 26 -1.61 -12.85 21.38
CA VAL A 26 -0.93 -12.17 20.29
C VAL A 26 -1.67 -12.65 19.04
N ALA A 27 -2.67 -11.88 18.64
CA ALA A 27 -3.26 -12.04 17.33
C ALA A 27 -2.13 -11.76 16.33
N SER A 28 -1.51 -12.82 15.82
CA SER A 28 -0.63 -12.73 14.66
C SER A 28 -1.51 -12.18 13.55
N ALA A 29 -1.38 -10.86 13.29
CA ALA A 29 -1.89 -10.28 12.08
C ALA A 29 -1.19 -11.03 10.94
N THR A 30 -1.86 -12.02 10.37
CA THR A 30 -1.46 -12.58 9.09
C THR A 30 -1.51 -11.42 8.12
N THR A 31 -0.35 -10.86 7.80
CA THR A 31 -0.22 -9.99 6.64
C THR A 31 -0.74 -10.82 5.47
N ALA A 32 -1.91 -10.41 4.96
CA ALA A 32 -2.45 -11.03 3.77
C ALA A 32 -1.38 -10.89 2.70
N GLN A 33 -0.72 -12.02 2.38
CA GLN A 33 0.26 -12.05 1.31
C GLN A 33 -0.50 -11.66 0.04
N PRO A 34 -0.04 -10.65 -0.72
CA PRO A 34 -0.70 -10.27 -1.94
C PRO A 34 -0.90 -11.53 -2.78
N ARG A 35 -2.14 -11.82 -3.18
CA ARG A 35 -2.39 -12.93 -4.09
C ARG A 35 -1.52 -12.71 -5.31
N ALA A 36 -0.75 -13.72 -5.70
CA ALA A 36 0.00 -13.71 -6.95
C ALA A 36 -0.98 -13.35 -8.08
N SER A 37 -0.62 -12.37 -8.88
CA SER A 37 -1.40 -12.00 -10.06
C SER A 37 -1.06 -12.95 -11.19
N ALA A 38 -2.04 -13.29 -12.03
CA ALA A 38 -1.79 -14.02 -13.26
C ALA A 38 -1.27 -13.11 -14.38
N TYR A 39 -1.40 -11.79 -14.23
CA TYR A 39 -1.10 -10.78 -15.25
C TYR A 39 -0.01 -9.80 -14.83
N LEU A 40 0.16 -9.55 -13.52
CA LEU A 40 1.13 -8.60 -12.98
C LEU A 40 2.20 -9.35 -12.19
N ASP A 41 3.46 -9.21 -12.61
CA ASP A 41 4.63 -9.79 -11.92
C ASP A 41 5.19 -8.81 -10.89
N ASN A 42 5.46 -7.57 -11.31
CA ASN A 42 5.98 -6.53 -10.45
C ASN A 42 5.36 -5.17 -10.78
N TYR A 43 5.23 -4.32 -9.78
CA TYR A 43 4.78 -2.95 -9.97
C TYR A 43 5.25 -2.07 -8.82
N ASN A 44 5.58 -0.83 -9.15
CA ASN A 44 6.00 0.16 -8.17
C ASN A 44 5.61 1.57 -8.62
N ALA A 45 5.51 2.48 -7.66
CA ALA A 45 5.43 3.90 -7.92
C ALA A 45 6.05 4.69 -6.77
N TYR A 46 6.57 5.87 -7.09
CA TYR A 46 7.13 6.77 -6.08
C TYR A 46 6.93 8.23 -6.47
N VAL A 47 6.83 9.06 -5.45
CA VAL A 47 6.79 10.52 -5.61
C VAL A 47 8.23 11.04 -5.66
N TYR A 48 8.50 11.92 -6.61
CA TYR A 48 9.74 12.67 -6.75
C TYR A 48 9.43 14.16 -6.78
N LEU A 49 10.17 14.94 -6.03
CA LEU A 49 10.03 16.40 -5.91
C LEU A 49 11.28 17.07 -6.47
N PRO A 50 11.28 17.47 -7.76
CA PRO A 50 12.47 18.10 -8.38
C PRO A 50 12.73 19.53 -7.87
N GLY A 51 11.79 20.12 -7.13
CA GLY A 51 11.86 21.48 -6.62
C GLY A 51 10.80 22.40 -7.24
N ASN A 52 10.77 23.66 -6.81
CA ASN A 52 9.85 24.68 -7.29
C ASN A 52 8.35 24.32 -7.22
N GLY A 53 7.98 23.39 -6.31
CA GLY A 53 6.62 22.90 -6.18
C GLY A 53 6.19 21.87 -7.22
N GLU A 54 7.08 21.46 -8.13
CA GLU A 54 6.76 20.37 -9.04
C GLU A 54 6.71 19.03 -8.30
N VAL A 55 5.69 18.24 -8.62
CA VAL A 55 5.47 16.89 -8.07
C VAL A 55 5.40 15.92 -9.23
N ARG A 56 6.31 14.95 -9.29
CA ARG A 56 6.26 13.85 -10.26
C ARG A 56 5.93 12.56 -9.56
N VAL A 57 5.01 11.80 -10.14
CA VAL A 57 4.74 10.42 -9.71
C VAL A 57 5.22 9.50 -10.81
N TYR A 58 6.33 8.82 -10.55
CA TYR A 58 6.88 7.79 -11.43
C TYR A 58 6.18 6.48 -11.14
N PHE A 59 6.00 5.68 -12.17
CA PHE A 59 5.48 4.31 -12.06
C PHE A 59 6.22 3.38 -13.00
N ASN A 60 6.26 2.10 -12.62
CA ASN A 60 6.64 0.99 -13.48
C ASN A 60 5.72 -0.20 -13.20
N VAL A 61 5.40 -0.93 -14.25
CA VAL A 61 4.54 -2.12 -14.20
C VAL A 61 5.16 -3.18 -15.10
N GLU A 62 5.29 -4.39 -14.58
CA GLU A 62 5.82 -5.54 -15.28
C GLU A 62 4.74 -6.62 -15.33
N GLY A 63 4.46 -7.11 -16.53
CA GLY A 63 3.56 -8.21 -16.78
C GLY A 63 4.24 -9.57 -16.61
N THR A 64 3.48 -10.59 -16.27
CA THR A 64 3.99 -11.99 -16.24
C THR A 64 4.40 -12.47 -17.63
N ASN A 65 3.96 -11.79 -18.67
CA ASN A 65 4.23 -12.02 -20.09
C ASN A 65 3.87 -10.75 -20.86
N TYR A 66 3.95 -10.81 -22.22
CA TYR A 66 3.37 -9.77 -23.06
C TYR A 66 1.87 -9.65 -22.81
N MET A 67 1.44 -8.46 -22.41
CA MET A 67 0.07 -8.07 -22.12
C MET A 67 -0.51 -7.29 -23.30
N ASP A 68 -1.81 -7.43 -23.56
CA ASP A 68 -2.50 -6.61 -24.54
C ASP A 68 -2.55 -5.16 -24.08
N GLU A 69 -2.69 -4.96 -22.74
CA GLU A 69 -2.65 -3.67 -22.08
C GLU A 69 -1.87 -3.79 -20.77
N LEU A 70 -0.93 -2.88 -20.52
CA LEU A 70 -0.11 -2.87 -19.31
C LEU A 70 0.18 -1.43 -18.86
N GLY A 71 0.06 -1.13 -17.56
CA GLY A 71 0.46 0.16 -17.03
C GLY A 71 -0.40 0.66 -15.87
N THR A 72 -0.68 1.95 -15.85
CA THR A 72 -1.37 2.61 -14.75
C THR A 72 -2.69 3.21 -15.23
N LEU A 73 -3.81 2.74 -14.67
CA LEU A 73 -5.14 3.25 -15.00
C LEU A 73 -5.42 4.60 -14.34
N LYS A 74 -4.91 4.81 -13.11
CA LYS A 74 -5.22 5.99 -12.33
C LYS A 74 -4.11 6.33 -11.34
N ILE A 75 -3.80 7.61 -11.20
CA ILE A 75 -2.93 8.16 -10.17
C ILE A 75 -3.66 9.33 -9.51
N GLN A 76 -3.84 9.26 -8.19
CA GLN A 76 -4.44 10.32 -7.39
C GLN A 76 -3.38 10.92 -6.47
N ILE A 77 -3.15 12.24 -6.59
CA ILE A 77 -2.17 12.97 -5.79
C ILE A 77 -2.85 13.58 -4.57
N TYR A 78 -2.22 13.40 -3.43
CA TYR A 78 -2.61 13.96 -2.14
C TYR A 78 -1.49 14.83 -1.58
N GLU A 79 -1.86 15.96 -0.98
CA GLU A 79 -0.98 16.93 -0.36
C GLU A 79 -1.29 17.05 1.14
N SER A 80 -0.25 17.31 1.93
CA SER A 80 -0.36 17.61 3.35
C SER A 80 0.59 18.73 3.76
N THR A 81 0.22 19.50 4.78
CA THR A 81 1.09 20.49 5.43
C THR A 81 1.90 19.90 6.58
N ASP A 82 1.43 18.83 7.17
CA ASP A 82 1.93 18.23 8.42
C ASP A 82 2.35 16.76 8.26
N GLY A 83 2.15 16.17 7.07
CA GLY A 83 2.40 14.74 6.81
C GLY A 83 1.38 13.79 7.43
N ILE A 84 0.35 14.30 8.11
CA ILE A 84 -0.68 13.53 8.82
C ILE A 84 -2.03 13.69 8.14
N ASN A 85 -2.46 14.95 7.93
CA ASN A 85 -3.74 15.30 7.34
C ASN A 85 -3.59 15.49 5.83
N TRP A 86 -4.28 14.65 5.03
CA TRP A 86 -4.10 14.56 3.59
C TRP A 86 -5.32 15.08 2.84
N THR A 87 -5.09 15.97 1.87
CA THR A 87 -6.11 16.51 0.98
C THR A 87 -5.84 16.06 -0.44
N TRP A 88 -6.85 15.49 -1.10
CA TRP A 88 -6.80 15.18 -2.52
C TRP A 88 -6.61 16.46 -3.36
N LYS A 89 -5.78 16.39 -4.39
CA LYS A 89 -5.46 17.52 -5.29
C LYS A 89 -5.76 17.25 -6.74
N LYS A 90 -5.35 16.12 -7.28
CA LYS A 90 -5.45 15.82 -8.72
C LYS A 90 -5.61 14.33 -8.95
N THR A 91 -6.40 14.00 -9.96
CA THR A 91 -6.45 12.65 -10.54
C THR A 91 -5.95 12.71 -11.97
N PHE A 92 -5.06 11.77 -12.32
CA PHE A 92 -4.69 11.42 -13.69
C PHE A 92 -5.35 10.09 -14.02
N SER A 93 -5.97 10.01 -15.21
CA SER A 93 -6.57 8.78 -15.75
C SER A 93 -5.95 8.47 -17.09
N HIS A 94 -5.75 7.20 -17.41
CA HIS A 94 -5.22 6.77 -18.70
C HIS A 94 -6.06 7.28 -19.88
N ASP A 95 -7.39 7.45 -19.72
CA ASP A 95 -8.28 7.97 -20.74
C ASP A 95 -7.95 9.41 -21.17
N SER A 96 -7.36 10.20 -20.27
CA SER A 96 -7.09 11.63 -20.49
C SER A 96 -5.63 12.00 -20.40
N THR A 97 -4.76 11.05 -20.03
CA THR A 97 -3.33 11.28 -19.82
C THR A 97 -2.55 10.26 -20.64
N PRO A 98 -2.03 10.65 -21.83
CA PRO A 98 -1.24 9.77 -22.69
C PRO A 98 -0.01 9.21 -21.95
N GLY A 99 0.40 7.99 -22.32
CA GLY A 99 1.60 7.34 -21.77
C GLY A 99 1.41 6.67 -20.42
N MET A 100 0.20 6.56 -19.92
CA MET A 100 -0.10 5.79 -18.70
C MET A 100 -0.29 4.30 -18.97
N LEU A 101 -0.62 3.90 -20.20
CA LEU A 101 -0.70 2.50 -20.67
C LEU A 101 0.22 2.28 -21.86
N SER A 102 0.75 1.07 -21.98
CA SER A 102 1.35 0.48 -23.17
C SER A 102 0.50 -0.69 -23.68
N TYR A 103 0.73 -1.07 -24.93
CA TYR A 103 0.00 -2.14 -25.61
C TYR A 103 0.99 -3.14 -26.20
N ASN A 104 0.66 -4.44 -26.08
CA ASN A 104 1.50 -5.55 -26.53
C ASN A 104 2.92 -5.47 -25.94
N ASP A 105 3.01 -5.30 -24.62
CA ASP A 105 4.25 -5.06 -23.91
C ASP A 105 4.30 -5.92 -22.64
N ASP A 106 5.50 -6.26 -22.14
CA ASP A 106 5.73 -6.94 -20.88
C ASP A 106 6.25 -6.01 -19.79
N TYR A 107 6.64 -4.77 -20.17
CA TYR A 107 7.10 -3.74 -19.24
C TYR A 107 6.65 -2.36 -19.67
N HIS A 108 6.13 -1.58 -18.72
CA HIS A 108 5.78 -0.17 -18.96
C HIS A 108 6.23 0.72 -17.81
N SER A 109 6.80 1.87 -18.14
CA SER A 109 7.19 2.89 -17.16
C SER A 109 6.89 4.29 -17.68
N GLY A 110 6.60 5.19 -16.75
CA GLY A 110 6.31 6.57 -17.08
C GLY A 110 6.20 7.44 -15.84
N TYR A 111 5.73 8.65 -16.03
CA TYR A 111 5.42 9.55 -14.94
C TYR A 111 4.30 10.52 -15.31
N VAL A 112 3.66 11.08 -14.28
CA VAL A 112 2.76 12.22 -14.39
C VAL A 112 3.32 13.39 -13.60
N SER A 113 3.09 14.64 -14.06
CA SER A 113 3.52 15.85 -13.36
C SER A 113 2.32 16.66 -12.87
N TYR A 114 2.47 17.20 -11.67
CA TYR A 114 1.52 18.09 -11.02
C TYR A 114 2.23 19.32 -10.48
N SER A 115 1.66 20.51 -10.70
CA SER A 115 2.15 21.78 -10.12
C SER A 115 1.56 21.92 -8.72
N GLY A 116 2.33 21.55 -7.72
CA GLY A 116 1.99 21.64 -6.31
C GLY A 116 2.61 22.88 -5.65
N VAL A 117 2.80 22.83 -4.35
CA VAL A 117 3.35 23.91 -3.51
C VAL A 117 4.66 23.41 -2.87
N ALA A 118 5.74 24.21 -2.99
CA ALA A 118 7.02 23.89 -2.35
C ALA A 118 6.87 23.79 -0.82
N GLY A 119 7.63 22.87 -0.19
CA GLY A 119 7.60 22.66 1.27
C GLY A 119 6.33 21.96 1.78
N ARG A 120 5.63 21.23 0.92
CA ARG A 120 4.50 20.39 1.29
C ARG A 120 4.89 18.90 1.15
N TYR A 121 4.15 18.05 1.88
CA TYR A 121 4.24 16.61 1.76
C TYR A 121 3.30 16.12 0.64
N TYR A 122 3.78 15.16 -0.14
CA TYR A 122 3.00 14.53 -1.21
C TYR A 122 3.08 13.02 -1.14
N LYS A 123 1.95 12.37 -1.43
CA LYS A 123 1.85 10.94 -1.71
C LYS A 123 0.83 10.70 -2.82
N ALA A 124 0.88 9.53 -3.42
CA ALA A 124 -0.07 9.13 -4.45
C ALA A 124 -0.75 7.80 -4.13
N TYR A 125 -2.01 7.69 -4.52
CA TYR A 125 -2.74 6.43 -4.61
C TYR A 125 -2.78 5.99 -6.05
N VAL A 126 -2.24 4.82 -6.33
CA VAL A 126 -1.97 4.34 -7.68
C VAL A 126 -2.78 3.09 -7.96
N CYS A 127 -3.36 3.03 -9.16
CA CYS A 127 -4.09 1.89 -9.68
C CYS A 127 -3.38 1.38 -10.93
N VAL A 128 -2.78 0.20 -10.86
CA VAL A 128 -2.11 -0.46 -12.00
C VAL A 128 -2.97 -1.55 -12.59
N TRP A 129 -2.71 -1.87 -13.86
CA TRP A 129 -3.42 -2.84 -14.67
C TRP A 129 -2.48 -3.68 -15.51
N GLY A 130 -2.79 -4.96 -15.64
CA GLY A 130 -2.26 -5.85 -16.66
C GLY A 130 -3.37 -6.72 -17.20
N GLY A 131 -3.57 -6.72 -18.52
CA GLY A 131 -4.66 -7.44 -19.17
C GLY A 131 -4.24 -8.14 -20.44
N LYS A 132 -4.84 -9.32 -20.71
CA LYS A 132 -4.63 -10.14 -21.88
C LYS A 132 -5.89 -10.92 -22.24
N ASN A 133 -6.25 -10.94 -23.53
CA ASN A 133 -7.41 -11.65 -24.06
C ASN A 133 -8.73 -11.28 -23.36
N GLY A 134 -8.90 -10.00 -23.00
CA GLY A 134 -10.10 -9.49 -22.35
C GLY A 134 -10.23 -9.82 -20.85
N ALA A 135 -9.22 -10.44 -20.24
CA ALA A 135 -9.12 -10.66 -18.80
C ALA A 135 -7.90 -9.93 -18.23
N GLY A 136 -7.87 -9.63 -16.93
CA GLY A 136 -6.75 -8.93 -16.34
C GLY A 136 -6.89 -8.75 -14.83
N ASP A 137 -5.85 -8.17 -14.25
CA ASP A 137 -5.76 -7.86 -12.84
C ASP A 137 -5.53 -6.37 -12.62
N THR A 138 -6.17 -5.84 -11.57
CA THR A 138 -5.97 -4.49 -11.07
C THR A 138 -5.35 -4.55 -9.67
N ARG A 139 -4.37 -3.67 -9.39
CA ARG A 139 -3.80 -3.50 -8.05
C ARG A 139 -3.82 -2.05 -7.64
N TYR A 140 -4.04 -1.82 -6.35
CA TYR A 140 -4.11 -0.50 -5.74
C TYR A 140 -3.11 -0.42 -4.59
N PHE A 141 -2.36 0.67 -4.54
CA PHE A 141 -1.41 0.90 -3.45
C PHE A 141 -1.09 2.38 -3.25
N TRP A 142 -0.55 2.70 -2.08
CA TRP A 142 -0.03 4.02 -1.75
C TRP A 142 1.48 4.09 -1.97
N THR A 143 1.96 5.20 -2.49
CA THR A 143 3.39 5.52 -2.43
C THR A 143 3.78 5.95 -1.02
N SER A 144 5.07 5.88 -0.69
CA SER A 144 5.61 6.57 0.47
C SER A 144 5.42 8.08 0.30
N ALA A 145 5.20 8.78 1.42
CA ALA A 145 5.15 10.24 1.42
C ALA A 145 6.54 10.84 1.17
N LYS A 146 6.58 12.00 0.48
CA LYS A 146 7.78 12.81 0.23
C LYS A 146 7.53 14.26 0.64
N HIS A 147 8.60 14.90 1.13
CA HIS A 147 8.65 16.32 1.53
C HIS A 147 9.91 16.96 0.97
#